data_9c9d05b6e78a71c068cd5588874b672c
#
_entry.id   9c9d05b6e78a71c068cd5588874b672c
#
_cell.length_a   1.000
_cell.length_b   1.000
_cell.length_c   1.000
_cell.angle_alpha   90.00
_cell.angle_beta   90.00
_cell.angle_gamma   90.00
#
_symmetry.space_group_name_H-M   'P 1'
#
loop_
_entity.id
_entity.type
_entity.pdbx_description
1 polymer ?
#
loop_
_entity_poly.entity_id
_entity_poly.type
_entity_poly.pdbx_seq_one_letter_code
_entity_poly.pdbx_strand_id
1 'polypeptide(L)'
;MEEQHPLLERLMFLLIFSSNLDEFFEIRVAEQMTQLKYGREAVGPDAMHPKTVLDRISEICHLIVDRQYKILNDMIFLEMEKENIHFIRRHLWTEEQTAWVENYFQEKVVPVISPVGLDPSHPFPRLVNKSLNFIVELDGKDAFGRETGMAIIPAPRSLPRLIRLPDELCDGGDNLIFLSSIIHEFADELFPGMKVEGCYQFRITRNADMTFDMEEVEDLANTLRGELHSRKYGDAVRLEADQRTPEALIEFLQKEYKLDESQTYRVNGPVNLTRLMAVRDLVERNDLRWKPFSPGVPGKLKGDNVFDALRSGDQLLMHPFQSFTPVVDLLRQAAKD
;
A
#
# COMPACT_ATOMS: atom_id res chain seq x y z
N MET A 1 -12.26 18.82 0.43
CA MET A 1 -12.02 18.59 1.88
C MET A 1 -12.35 19.86 2.60
N GLU A 2 -13.03 19.76 3.72
CA GLU A 2 -13.40 20.94 4.49
C GLU A 2 -12.19 21.41 5.30
N GLU A 3 -11.79 22.66 5.12
CA GLU A 3 -10.62 23.28 5.78
C GLU A 3 -10.74 23.36 7.31
N GLN A 4 -11.96 23.20 7.85
CA GLN A 4 -12.21 23.19 9.29
C GLN A 4 -11.67 21.93 10.02
N HIS A 5 -11.26 20.90 9.30
CA HIS A 5 -10.64 19.72 9.90
C HIS A 5 -9.12 19.88 10.00
N PRO A 6 -8.49 19.41 11.10
CA PRO A 6 -7.04 19.45 11.25
C PRO A 6 -6.31 18.79 10.09
N LEU A 7 -5.17 19.33 9.70
CA LEU A 7 -4.46 18.93 8.48
C LEU A 7 -4.10 17.44 8.44
N LEU A 8 -3.57 16.89 9.54
CA LEU A 8 -3.20 15.46 9.58
C LEU A 8 -4.43 14.55 9.54
N GLU A 9 -5.60 15.01 9.99
CA GLU A 9 -6.84 14.23 9.84
C GLU A 9 -7.34 14.27 8.39
N ARG A 10 -7.18 15.40 7.71
CA ARG A 10 -7.50 15.52 6.27
C ARG A 10 -6.62 14.58 5.43
N LEU A 11 -5.32 14.51 5.76
CA LEU A 11 -4.43 13.50 5.18
C LEU A 11 -4.95 12.09 5.48
N MET A 12 -5.28 11.78 6.73
CA MET A 12 -5.76 10.45 7.12
C MET A 12 -7.02 10.03 6.35
N PHE A 13 -8.00 10.92 6.14
CA PHE A 13 -9.19 10.60 5.34
C PHE A 13 -8.85 10.24 3.90
N LEU A 14 -7.89 10.96 3.30
CA LEU A 14 -7.42 10.66 1.94
C LEU A 14 -6.75 9.28 1.86
N LEU A 15 -6.01 8.89 2.91
CA LEU A 15 -5.31 7.61 2.98
C LEU A 15 -6.25 6.44 3.31
N ILE A 16 -7.25 6.66 4.18
CA ILE A 16 -8.31 5.69 4.47
C ILE A 16 -9.09 5.39 3.19
N PHE A 17 -9.38 6.41 2.39
CA PHE A 17 -10.01 6.19 1.08
C PHE A 17 -9.15 5.28 0.18
N SER A 18 -7.82 5.49 0.14
CA SER A 18 -6.91 4.62 -0.61
C SER A 18 -6.94 3.18 -0.10
N SER A 19 -7.00 2.98 1.23
CA SER A 19 -7.12 1.65 1.83
C SER A 19 -8.44 0.96 1.47
N ASN A 20 -9.55 1.71 1.51
CA ASN A 20 -10.87 1.19 1.13
C ASN A 20 -10.92 0.84 -0.37
N LEU A 21 -10.24 1.62 -1.21
CA LEU A 21 -10.13 1.33 -2.62
C LEU A 21 -9.31 0.05 -2.88
N ASP A 22 -8.23 -0.16 -2.11
CA ASP A 22 -7.45 -1.40 -2.17
C ASP A 22 -8.33 -2.63 -1.86
N GLU A 23 -9.11 -2.59 -0.77
CA GLU A 23 -10.03 -3.67 -0.38
C GLU A 23 -11.14 -3.89 -1.42
N PHE A 24 -11.67 -2.80 -1.99
CA PHE A 24 -12.66 -2.87 -3.05
C PHE A 24 -12.13 -3.63 -4.27
N PHE A 25 -10.89 -3.35 -4.69
CA PHE A 25 -10.26 -4.07 -5.79
C PHE A 25 -9.96 -5.52 -5.42
N GLU A 26 -9.45 -5.79 -4.22
CA GLU A 26 -9.10 -7.14 -3.78
C GLU A 26 -10.31 -8.09 -3.70
N ILE A 27 -11.50 -7.55 -3.42
CA ILE A 27 -12.69 -8.36 -3.16
C ILE A 27 -13.70 -8.18 -4.29
N ARG A 28 -14.26 -6.95 -4.46
CA ARG A 28 -15.41 -6.74 -5.35
C ARG A 28 -15.03 -6.73 -6.82
N VAL A 29 -13.95 -6.05 -7.19
CA VAL A 29 -13.47 -6.04 -8.58
C VAL A 29 -12.97 -7.42 -8.96
N ALA A 30 -12.23 -8.08 -8.06
CA ALA A 30 -11.76 -9.45 -8.25
C ALA A 30 -12.91 -10.44 -8.48
N GLU A 31 -14.02 -10.32 -7.72
CA GLU A 31 -15.21 -11.11 -7.92
C GLU A 31 -15.80 -10.91 -9.34
N GLN A 32 -15.97 -9.67 -9.79
CA GLN A 32 -16.49 -9.36 -11.12
C GLN A 32 -15.57 -9.88 -12.24
N MET A 33 -14.24 -9.77 -12.06
CA MET A 33 -13.28 -10.34 -13.01
C MET A 33 -13.37 -11.86 -13.07
N THR A 34 -13.56 -12.50 -11.93
CA THR A 34 -13.75 -13.95 -11.83
C THR A 34 -15.05 -14.38 -12.55
N GLN A 35 -16.16 -13.66 -12.31
CA GLN A 35 -17.44 -13.93 -13.00
C GLN A 35 -17.29 -13.80 -14.52
N LEU A 36 -16.59 -12.76 -14.99
CA LEU A 36 -16.34 -12.55 -16.42
C LEU A 36 -15.48 -13.67 -17.00
N LYS A 37 -14.42 -14.09 -16.30
CA LYS A 37 -13.52 -15.18 -16.72
C LYS A 37 -14.24 -16.51 -16.91
N TYR A 38 -15.21 -16.83 -16.06
CA TYR A 38 -15.99 -18.07 -16.13
C TYR A 38 -17.30 -17.95 -16.93
N GLY A 39 -17.52 -16.83 -17.61
CA GLY A 39 -18.70 -16.62 -18.45
C GLY A 39 -20.02 -16.67 -17.68
N ARG A 40 -20.02 -16.34 -16.38
CA ARG A 40 -21.25 -16.33 -15.57
C ARG A 40 -22.12 -15.17 -16.00
N GLU A 41 -23.42 -15.45 -16.20
CA GLU A 41 -24.42 -14.42 -16.46
C GLU A 41 -24.61 -13.50 -15.25
N ALA A 42 -25.21 -12.32 -15.50
CA ALA A 42 -25.44 -11.29 -14.50
C ALA A 42 -26.08 -11.86 -13.21
N VAL A 43 -25.36 -11.83 -12.11
CA VAL A 43 -25.82 -12.23 -10.79
C VAL A 43 -25.82 -11.01 -9.88
N GLY A 44 -26.99 -10.45 -9.62
CA GLY A 44 -27.15 -9.32 -8.72
C GLY A 44 -28.51 -8.65 -8.89
N PRO A 45 -28.93 -7.79 -7.95
CA PRO A 45 -30.21 -7.11 -8.01
C PRO A 45 -30.38 -6.22 -9.26
N ASP A 46 -29.25 -5.74 -9.82
CA ASP A 46 -29.24 -4.83 -10.97
C ASP A 46 -29.14 -5.55 -12.32
N ALA A 47 -28.97 -6.89 -12.33
CA ALA A 47 -28.84 -7.75 -13.52
C ALA A 47 -27.84 -7.20 -14.58
N MET A 48 -26.82 -6.46 -14.17
CA MET A 48 -25.78 -5.94 -15.07
C MET A 48 -24.73 -7.00 -15.39
N HIS A 49 -24.33 -7.06 -16.66
CA HIS A 49 -23.26 -7.97 -17.08
C HIS A 49 -21.93 -7.55 -16.44
N PRO A 50 -21.10 -8.51 -15.94
CA PRO A 50 -19.85 -8.22 -15.24
C PRO A 50 -18.92 -7.26 -16.01
N LYS A 51 -18.83 -7.39 -17.34
CA LYS A 51 -18.02 -6.46 -18.16
C LYS A 51 -18.51 -5.02 -18.04
N THR A 52 -19.83 -4.79 -18.12
CA THR A 52 -20.41 -3.44 -17.99
C THR A 52 -20.12 -2.84 -16.62
N VAL A 53 -20.16 -3.66 -15.58
CA VAL A 53 -19.80 -3.26 -14.21
C VAL A 53 -18.34 -2.86 -14.13
N LEU A 54 -17.43 -3.69 -14.67
CA LEU A 54 -15.99 -3.42 -14.68
C LEU A 54 -15.64 -2.16 -15.49
N ASP A 55 -16.26 -1.95 -16.65
CA ASP A 55 -16.03 -0.76 -17.47
C ASP A 55 -16.44 0.52 -16.70
N ARG A 56 -17.59 0.51 -16.01
CA ARG A 56 -18.03 1.64 -15.19
C ARG A 56 -17.15 1.86 -13.95
N ILE A 57 -16.70 0.78 -13.31
CA ILE A 57 -15.76 0.85 -12.19
C ILE A 57 -14.46 1.51 -12.66
N SER A 58 -13.92 1.07 -13.79
CA SER A 58 -12.69 1.64 -14.35
C SER A 58 -12.83 3.13 -14.58
N GLU A 59 -13.87 3.57 -15.32
CA GLU A 59 -14.13 4.98 -15.59
C GLU A 59 -14.16 5.82 -14.30
N ILE A 60 -14.96 5.39 -13.32
CA ILE A 60 -15.14 6.13 -12.07
C ILE A 60 -13.85 6.11 -11.24
N CYS A 61 -13.18 4.97 -11.13
CA CYS A 61 -12.00 4.83 -10.28
C CYS A 61 -10.80 5.62 -10.83
N HIS A 62 -10.60 5.71 -12.16
CA HIS A 62 -9.58 6.57 -12.74
C HIS A 62 -9.79 8.04 -12.35
N LEU A 63 -11.01 8.55 -12.53
CA LEU A 63 -11.34 9.93 -12.14
C LEU A 63 -11.13 10.20 -10.65
N ILE A 64 -11.48 9.23 -9.80
CA ILE A 64 -11.35 9.38 -8.36
C ILE A 64 -9.87 9.33 -7.94
N VAL A 65 -9.08 8.43 -8.50
CA VAL A 65 -7.64 8.33 -8.22
C VAL A 65 -6.92 9.60 -8.67
N ASP A 66 -7.20 10.10 -9.87
CA ASP A 66 -6.63 11.38 -10.35
C ASP A 66 -6.97 12.53 -9.40
N ARG A 67 -8.22 12.61 -8.97
CA ARG A 67 -8.66 13.63 -8.00
C ARG A 67 -7.97 13.46 -6.65
N GLN A 68 -7.75 12.23 -6.19
CA GLN A 68 -7.06 11.93 -4.93
C GLN A 68 -5.63 12.45 -4.96
N TYR A 69 -4.87 12.15 -6.02
CA TYR A 69 -3.50 12.63 -6.17
C TYR A 69 -3.42 14.15 -6.36
N LYS A 70 -4.40 14.74 -7.06
CA LYS A 70 -4.51 16.19 -7.17
C LYS A 70 -4.71 16.86 -5.80
N ILE A 71 -5.62 16.33 -4.98
CA ILE A 71 -5.82 16.82 -3.60
C ILE A 71 -4.54 16.68 -2.77
N LEU A 72 -3.86 15.55 -2.88
CA LEU A 72 -2.60 15.32 -2.17
C LEU A 72 -1.54 16.37 -2.53
N ASN A 73 -1.31 16.56 -3.84
CA ASN A 73 -0.23 17.42 -4.33
C ASN A 73 -0.56 18.91 -4.22
N ASP A 74 -1.78 19.32 -4.61
CA ASP A 74 -2.16 20.73 -4.76
C ASP A 74 -2.68 21.34 -3.46
N MET A 75 -3.01 20.51 -2.45
CA MET A 75 -3.56 20.98 -1.18
C MET A 75 -2.76 20.46 0.01
N ILE A 76 -2.76 19.13 0.22
CA ILE A 76 -2.23 18.56 1.47
C ILE A 76 -0.72 18.80 1.61
N PHE A 77 0.07 18.47 0.60
CA PHE A 77 1.53 18.69 0.67
C PHE A 77 1.89 20.18 0.80
N LEU A 78 1.18 21.07 0.10
CA LEU A 78 1.43 22.52 0.20
C LEU A 78 1.06 23.09 1.58
N GLU A 79 0.00 22.57 2.21
CA GLU A 79 -0.36 22.97 3.56
C GLU A 79 0.61 22.39 4.61
N MET A 80 1.07 21.15 4.43
CA MET A 80 2.08 20.55 5.30
C MET A 80 3.39 21.34 5.26
N GLU A 81 3.79 21.80 4.07
CA GLU A 81 4.97 22.64 3.92
C GLU A 81 4.86 23.97 4.69
N LYS A 82 3.67 24.60 4.69
CA LYS A 82 3.40 25.80 5.51
C LYS A 82 3.45 25.53 7.01
N GLU A 83 3.16 24.29 7.40
CA GLU A 83 3.23 23.82 8.79
C GLU A 83 4.61 23.26 9.17
N ASN A 84 5.64 23.52 8.35
CA ASN A 84 7.01 23.04 8.53
C ASN A 84 7.13 21.50 8.58
N ILE A 85 6.29 20.79 7.81
CA ILE A 85 6.38 19.35 7.55
C ILE A 85 6.78 19.19 6.09
N HIS A 86 8.04 18.84 5.83
CA HIS A 86 8.63 18.85 4.51
C HIS A 86 8.90 17.45 3.99
N PHE A 87 8.45 17.16 2.77
CA PHE A 87 8.86 15.96 2.03
C PHE A 87 10.02 16.33 1.09
N ILE A 88 11.24 16.05 1.55
CA ILE A 88 12.44 16.48 0.83
C ILE A 88 12.64 15.59 -0.39
N ARG A 89 12.56 16.18 -1.58
CA ARG A 89 12.82 15.50 -2.85
C ARG A 89 14.33 15.29 -3.05
N ARG A 90 14.74 14.15 -3.60
CA ARG A 90 16.16 13.79 -3.77
C ARG A 90 17.05 14.84 -4.44
N HIS A 91 16.52 15.55 -5.46
CA HIS A 91 17.28 16.61 -6.16
C HIS A 91 17.43 17.92 -5.34
N LEU A 92 16.85 17.99 -4.15
CA LEU A 92 16.95 19.09 -3.20
C LEU A 92 17.78 18.71 -1.97
N TRP A 93 18.32 17.50 -1.89
CA TRP A 93 19.17 17.11 -0.76
C TRP A 93 20.45 17.95 -0.77
N THR A 94 20.84 18.43 0.42
CA THR A 94 22.14 19.05 0.62
C THR A 94 23.24 17.98 0.57
N GLU A 95 24.51 18.41 0.48
CA GLU A 95 25.65 17.47 0.52
C GLU A 95 25.66 16.64 1.82
N GLU A 96 25.35 17.26 2.95
CA GLU A 96 25.29 16.59 4.25
C GLU A 96 24.12 15.59 4.33
N GLN A 97 22.96 15.98 3.81
CA GLN A 97 21.79 15.08 3.70
C GLN A 97 22.07 13.91 2.77
N THR A 98 22.73 14.16 1.64
CA THR A 98 23.13 13.11 0.69
C THR A 98 24.08 12.11 1.34
N ALA A 99 25.11 12.56 2.04
CA ALA A 99 26.04 11.70 2.75
C ALA A 99 25.36 10.86 3.84
N TRP A 100 24.40 11.44 4.56
CA TRP A 100 23.64 10.71 5.57
C TRP A 100 22.73 9.65 4.91
N VAL A 101 22.07 10.00 3.81
CA VAL A 101 21.18 9.08 3.06
C VAL A 101 21.98 7.93 2.44
N GLU A 102 23.17 8.22 1.90
CA GLU A 102 24.10 7.19 1.40
C GLU A 102 24.49 6.20 2.51
N ASN A 103 24.87 6.71 3.69
CA ASN A 103 25.16 5.84 4.83
C ASN A 103 23.94 5.01 5.24
N TYR A 104 22.75 5.63 5.27
CA TYR A 104 21.49 4.90 5.54
C TYR A 104 21.23 3.81 4.50
N PHE A 105 21.49 4.09 3.22
CA PHE A 105 21.35 3.11 2.15
C PHE A 105 22.29 1.92 2.38
N GLN A 106 23.56 2.17 2.62
CA GLN A 106 24.56 1.12 2.82
C GLN A 106 24.28 0.27 4.08
N GLU A 107 23.94 0.90 5.21
CA GLU A 107 23.76 0.19 6.47
C GLU A 107 22.39 -0.48 6.64
N LYS A 108 21.33 0.11 6.09
CA LYS A 108 19.95 -0.33 6.34
C LYS A 108 19.28 -0.94 5.12
N VAL A 109 19.54 -0.43 3.91
CA VAL A 109 18.83 -0.86 2.70
C VAL A 109 19.57 -2.01 2.03
N VAL A 110 20.87 -1.88 1.75
CA VAL A 110 21.67 -2.89 1.07
C VAL A 110 21.57 -4.28 1.71
N PRO A 111 21.62 -4.44 3.05
CA PRO A 111 21.56 -5.78 3.67
C PRO A 111 20.22 -6.51 3.49
N VAL A 112 19.16 -5.82 3.11
CA VAL A 112 17.78 -6.38 3.07
C VAL A 112 17.11 -6.23 1.71
N ILE A 113 17.75 -5.58 0.74
CA ILE A 113 17.24 -5.42 -0.62
C ILE A 113 17.79 -6.51 -1.52
N SER A 114 16.95 -7.07 -2.39
CA SER A 114 17.36 -8.16 -3.28
C SER A 114 16.81 -7.89 -4.68
N PRO A 115 17.57 -7.23 -5.55
CA PRO A 115 17.21 -7.05 -6.94
C PRO A 115 17.14 -8.39 -7.68
N VAL A 116 16.21 -8.50 -8.63
CA VAL A 116 15.99 -9.69 -9.46
C VAL A 116 16.08 -9.30 -10.93
N GLY A 117 17.13 -9.73 -11.62
CA GLY A 117 17.24 -9.56 -13.08
C GLY A 117 16.13 -10.33 -13.79
N LEU A 118 15.55 -9.74 -14.82
CA LEU A 118 14.53 -10.38 -15.65
C LEU A 118 15.22 -11.07 -16.83
N ASP A 119 15.07 -12.38 -16.91
CA ASP A 119 15.58 -13.21 -17.99
C ASP A 119 14.39 -13.89 -18.67
N PRO A 120 14.26 -13.78 -20.01
CA PRO A 120 13.18 -14.42 -20.77
C PRO A 120 13.07 -15.96 -20.58
N SER A 121 14.15 -16.59 -20.14
CA SER A 121 14.17 -18.05 -19.85
C SER A 121 13.61 -18.41 -18.48
N HIS A 122 13.36 -17.43 -17.61
CA HIS A 122 12.82 -17.63 -16.28
C HIS A 122 11.44 -16.96 -16.13
N PRO A 123 10.53 -17.54 -15.33
CA PRO A 123 9.24 -16.92 -15.07
C PRO A 123 9.41 -15.61 -14.32
N PHE A 124 8.53 -14.65 -14.59
CA PHE A 124 8.50 -13.36 -13.89
C PHE A 124 8.43 -13.55 -12.36
N PRO A 125 9.19 -12.76 -11.57
CA PRO A 125 9.23 -12.93 -10.12
C PRO A 125 7.86 -12.71 -9.47
N ARG A 126 7.51 -13.54 -8.52
CA ARG A 126 6.25 -13.43 -7.77
C ARG A 126 6.34 -12.32 -6.73
N LEU A 127 5.75 -11.19 -7.01
CA LEU A 127 5.73 -10.05 -6.11
C LEU A 127 4.59 -10.15 -5.09
N VAL A 128 4.86 -9.71 -3.88
CA VAL A 128 3.89 -9.72 -2.78
C VAL A 128 2.76 -8.72 -3.06
N ASN A 129 1.52 -9.10 -2.73
CA ASN A 129 0.35 -8.24 -2.88
C ASN A 129 0.55 -6.87 -2.21
N LYS A 130 0.22 -5.80 -2.94
CA LYS A 130 0.33 -4.39 -2.50
C LYS A 130 1.74 -3.96 -2.05
N SER A 131 2.79 -4.73 -2.36
CA SER A 131 4.17 -4.29 -2.09
C SER A 131 4.60 -3.24 -3.10
N LEU A 132 5.43 -2.30 -2.64
CA LEU A 132 6.13 -1.39 -3.52
C LEU A 132 7.27 -2.12 -4.21
N ASN A 133 7.36 -1.96 -5.51
CA ASN A 133 8.43 -2.51 -6.34
C ASN A 133 8.91 -1.45 -7.31
N PHE A 134 10.09 -1.67 -7.86
CA PHE A 134 10.60 -0.86 -8.97
C PHE A 134 10.87 -1.78 -10.16
N ILE A 135 10.49 -1.31 -11.35
CA ILE A 135 10.99 -1.85 -12.60
C ILE A 135 12.14 -0.97 -13.05
N VAL A 136 13.25 -1.61 -13.41
CA VAL A 136 14.50 -0.94 -13.74
C VAL A 136 14.91 -1.32 -15.13
N GLU A 137 15.24 -0.33 -15.96
CA GLU A 137 15.87 -0.51 -17.26
C GLU A 137 17.38 -0.48 -17.08
N LEU A 138 18.06 -1.47 -17.63
CA LEU A 138 19.50 -1.69 -17.48
C LEU A 138 20.17 -1.74 -18.85
N ASP A 139 21.32 -1.09 -18.96
CA ASP A 139 22.21 -1.21 -20.11
C ASP A 139 23.56 -1.82 -19.67
N GLY A 140 24.15 -2.64 -20.55
CA GLY A 140 25.41 -3.30 -20.28
C GLY A 140 25.28 -4.79 -19.92
N LYS A 141 26.34 -5.31 -19.30
CA LYS A 141 26.45 -6.73 -18.92
C LYS A 141 26.65 -6.87 -17.41
N ASP A 142 25.96 -7.84 -16.82
CA ASP A 142 26.15 -8.17 -15.42
C ASP A 142 27.58 -8.74 -15.17
N ALA A 143 27.89 -8.95 -13.89
CA ALA A 143 29.18 -9.50 -13.47
C ALA A 143 29.50 -10.89 -14.06
N PHE A 144 28.50 -11.58 -14.64
CA PHE A 144 28.62 -12.88 -15.30
C PHE A 144 28.63 -12.76 -16.83
N GLY A 145 28.63 -11.54 -17.38
CA GLY A 145 28.67 -11.25 -18.81
C GLY A 145 27.33 -11.41 -19.54
N ARG A 146 26.21 -11.50 -18.79
CA ARG A 146 24.86 -11.62 -19.37
C ARG A 146 24.26 -10.23 -19.62
N GLU A 147 23.60 -10.07 -20.75
CA GLU A 147 22.81 -8.88 -21.05
C GLU A 147 21.42 -9.02 -20.40
N THR A 148 21.16 -8.23 -19.35
CA THR A 148 19.87 -8.16 -18.67
C THR A 148 19.31 -6.77 -18.89
N GLY A 149 18.34 -6.63 -19.79
CA GLY A 149 17.78 -5.32 -20.12
C GLY A 149 16.83 -4.76 -19.05
N MET A 150 16.36 -5.59 -18.12
CA MET A 150 15.42 -5.19 -17.08
C MET A 150 15.64 -5.95 -15.78
N ALA A 151 15.30 -5.31 -14.67
CA ALA A 151 15.27 -5.93 -13.36
C ALA A 151 14.07 -5.43 -12.53
N ILE A 152 13.73 -6.19 -11.49
CA ILE A 152 12.77 -5.78 -10.46
C ILE A 152 13.52 -5.59 -9.13
N ILE A 153 13.25 -4.49 -8.46
CA ILE A 153 13.69 -4.26 -7.08
C ILE A 153 12.45 -4.28 -6.17
N PRO A 154 12.19 -5.36 -5.43
CA PRO A 154 11.17 -5.35 -4.39
C PRO A 154 11.63 -4.48 -3.23
N ALA A 155 10.89 -3.44 -2.87
CA ALA A 155 11.24 -2.61 -1.73
C ALA A 155 11.09 -3.38 -0.41
N PRO A 156 12.12 -3.38 0.47
CA PRO A 156 12.11 -4.15 1.71
C PRO A 156 10.92 -3.80 2.60
N ARG A 157 10.18 -4.80 3.06
CA ARG A 157 9.00 -4.59 3.94
C ARG A 157 9.38 -4.34 5.39
N SER A 158 10.58 -4.73 5.78
CA SER A 158 11.16 -4.52 7.12
C SER A 158 11.53 -3.07 7.38
N LEU A 159 11.74 -2.27 6.34
CA LEU A 159 12.11 -0.87 6.46
C LEU A 159 10.86 0.05 6.42
N PRO A 160 10.89 1.17 7.16
CA PRO A 160 9.86 2.20 7.07
C PRO A 160 9.82 2.81 5.67
N ARG A 161 8.64 3.22 5.22
CA ARG A 161 8.46 3.87 3.91
C ARG A 161 8.76 5.36 3.93
N LEU A 162 8.69 5.96 5.11
CA LEU A 162 9.08 7.34 5.38
C LEU A 162 10.16 7.32 6.46
N ILE A 163 11.18 8.09 6.25
CA ILE A 163 12.32 8.26 7.14
C ILE A 163 12.36 9.74 7.54
N ARG A 164 12.36 10.03 8.84
CA ARG A 164 12.58 11.37 9.36
C ARG A 164 14.09 11.61 9.40
N LEU A 165 14.53 12.74 8.83
CA LEU A 165 15.91 13.15 8.94
C LEU A 165 16.23 13.55 10.39
N PRO A 166 17.48 13.35 10.84
CA PRO A 166 17.97 13.93 12.10
C PRO A 166 17.82 15.44 12.14
N ASP A 167 17.52 15.99 13.31
CA ASP A 167 17.26 17.42 13.48
C ASP A 167 18.47 18.29 13.06
N GLU A 168 19.69 17.75 13.20
CA GLU A 168 20.95 18.41 12.81
C GLU A 168 21.06 18.63 11.29
N LEU A 169 20.31 17.87 10.50
CA LEU A 169 20.28 17.95 9.04
C LEU A 169 19.06 18.72 8.50
N CYS A 170 18.32 19.35 9.39
CA CYS A 170 17.08 20.05 9.07
C CYS A 170 17.22 21.56 9.33
N ASP A 171 16.76 22.40 8.41
CA ASP A 171 16.66 23.84 8.58
C ASP A 171 15.45 24.26 9.46
N GLY A 172 14.97 23.32 10.31
CA GLY A 172 13.78 23.41 11.13
C GLY A 172 12.62 22.55 10.62
N GLY A 173 11.67 22.29 11.51
CA GLY A 173 10.50 21.46 11.20
C GLY A 173 10.79 19.96 11.06
N ASP A 174 9.80 19.23 10.58
CA ASP A 174 9.87 17.79 10.36
C ASP A 174 10.23 17.48 8.88
N ASN A 175 11.46 17.05 8.64
CA ASN A 175 11.93 16.71 7.30
C ASN A 175 11.85 15.20 7.07
N LEU A 176 11.04 14.80 6.08
CA LEU A 176 10.74 13.42 5.76
C LEU A 176 11.27 13.06 4.37
N ILE A 177 11.87 11.88 4.26
CA ILE A 177 12.34 11.31 3.00
C ILE A 177 11.60 10.00 2.73
N PHE A 178 11.21 9.77 1.48
CA PHE A 178 10.68 8.49 1.06
C PHE A 178 11.80 7.45 0.90
N LEU A 179 11.61 6.24 1.42
CA LEU A 179 12.50 5.11 1.13
C LEU A 179 12.64 4.89 -0.39
N SER A 180 11.59 5.14 -1.14
CA SER A 180 11.62 5.04 -2.60
C SER A 180 12.58 6.05 -3.24
N SER A 181 12.73 7.25 -2.68
CA SER A 181 13.70 8.23 -3.16
C SER A 181 15.13 7.76 -2.90
N ILE A 182 15.37 7.11 -1.75
CA ILE A 182 16.67 6.53 -1.40
C ILE A 182 17.03 5.41 -2.38
N ILE A 183 16.13 4.44 -2.58
CA ILE A 183 16.36 3.32 -3.49
C ILE A 183 16.59 3.82 -4.93
N HIS A 184 15.85 4.84 -5.35
CA HIS A 184 15.98 5.39 -6.69
C HIS A 184 17.31 6.11 -6.90
N GLU A 185 17.82 6.82 -5.90
CA GLU A 185 19.09 7.55 -5.98
C GLU A 185 20.28 6.60 -6.12
N PHE A 186 20.29 5.53 -5.36
CA PHE A 186 21.38 4.57 -5.33
C PHE A 186 21.10 3.27 -6.09
N ALA A 187 20.16 3.31 -7.05
CA ALA A 187 19.78 2.13 -7.83
C ALA A 187 20.97 1.55 -8.62
N ASP A 188 21.87 2.41 -9.15
CA ASP A 188 23.08 1.99 -9.87
C ASP A 188 23.97 1.07 -9.04
N GLU A 189 24.09 1.32 -7.74
CA GLU A 189 24.93 0.52 -6.85
C GLU A 189 24.42 -0.92 -6.66
N LEU A 190 23.14 -1.16 -6.96
CA LEU A 190 22.54 -2.49 -6.89
C LEU A 190 22.86 -3.37 -8.10
N PHE A 191 23.44 -2.80 -9.18
CA PHE A 191 23.73 -3.49 -10.43
C PHE A 191 25.17 -3.28 -10.89
N PRO A 192 26.17 -3.86 -10.19
CA PRO A 192 27.57 -3.69 -10.53
C PRO A 192 27.88 -4.08 -11.98
N GLY A 193 28.51 -3.18 -12.73
CA GLY A 193 28.89 -3.39 -14.13
C GLY A 193 27.81 -3.04 -15.15
N MET A 194 26.62 -2.64 -14.69
CA MET A 194 25.52 -2.20 -15.54
C MET A 194 25.17 -0.74 -15.23
N LYS A 195 24.51 -0.08 -16.17
CA LYS A 195 24.02 1.29 -16.02
C LYS A 195 22.49 1.26 -15.87
N VAL A 196 21.95 1.96 -14.88
CA VAL A 196 20.50 2.16 -14.73
C VAL A 196 20.05 3.30 -15.63
N GLU A 197 19.30 2.99 -16.68
CA GLU A 197 18.72 4.00 -17.59
C GLU A 197 17.39 4.53 -17.08
N GLY A 198 16.66 3.71 -16.30
CA GLY A 198 15.38 4.09 -15.72
C GLY A 198 15.00 3.25 -14.50
N CYS A 199 14.31 3.87 -13.55
CA CYS A 199 13.85 3.20 -12.33
C CYS A 199 12.46 3.75 -11.96
N TYR A 200 11.42 2.91 -12.03
CA TYR A 200 10.03 3.35 -11.92
C TYR A 200 9.27 2.52 -10.89
N GLN A 201 8.53 3.21 -10.03
CA GLN A 201 7.74 2.58 -8.99
C GLN A 201 6.47 1.96 -9.55
N PHE A 202 6.12 0.77 -9.05
CA PHE A 202 4.83 0.15 -9.30
C PHE A 202 4.40 -0.74 -8.14
N ARG A 203 3.11 -1.07 -8.10
CA ARG A 203 2.57 -2.12 -7.24
C ARG A 203 1.45 -2.88 -7.93
N ILE A 204 1.24 -4.12 -7.49
CA ILE A 204 0.14 -4.96 -7.95
C ILE A 204 -0.81 -5.20 -6.79
N THR A 205 -2.11 -5.01 -7.02
CA THR A 205 -3.17 -5.50 -6.16
C THR A 205 -3.69 -6.83 -6.72
N ARG A 206 -3.89 -7.81 -5.83
CA ARG A 206 -4.30 -9.17 -6.20
C ARG A 206 -5.62 -9.53 -5.55
N ASN A 207 -6.33 -10.47 -6.15
CA ASN A 207 -7.52 -11.07 -5.55
C ASN A 207 -7.18 -11.64 -4.15
N ALA A 208 -7.97 -11.27 -3.14
CA ALA A 208 -7.85 -11.79 -1.79
C ALA A 208 -8.54 -13.15 -1.61
N ASP A 209 -9.56 -13.46 -2.42
CA ASP A 209 -10.28 -14.72 -2.35
C ASP A 209 -9.44 -15.85 -2.94
N MET A 210 -9.05 -16.77 -2.07
CA MET A 210 -8.58 -18.09 -2.48
C MET A 210 -9.81 -18.95 -2.83
N THR A 211 -10.43 -18.70 -3.99
CA THR A 211 -11.44 -19.63 -4.51
C THR A 211 -10.74 -20.92 -4.87
N PHE A 212 -11.00 -21.95 -4.08
CA PHE A 212 -10.68 -23.32 -4.45
C PHE A 212 -11.57 -23.67 -5.64
N ASP A 213 -11.03 -23.70 -6.84
CA ASP A 213 -11.69 -24.32 -7.97
C ASP A 213 -11.65 -25.83 -7.75
N MET A 214 -12.73 -26.35 -7.14
CA MET A 214 -12.88 -27.80 -6.87
C MET A 214 -13.06 -28.62 -8.16
N GLU A 215 -13.29 -27.97 -9.31
CA GLU A 215 -13.49 -28.67 -10.59
C GLU A 215 -12.18 -28.95 -11.35
N GLU A 216 -11.07 -28.32 -11.02
CA GLU A 216 -9.74 -28.58 -11.64
C GLU A 216 -8.89 -29.58 -10.85
N VAL A 217 -9.40 -30.17 -9.78
CA VAL A 217 -8.61 -31.04 -8.89
C VAL A 217 -8.82 -32.50 -9.22
N GLU A 218 -8.34 -32.95 -10.36
CA GLU A 218 -8.24 -34.42 -10.65
C GLU A 218 -7.03 -35.10 -9.97
N ASP A 219 -6.06 -34.33 -9.43
CA ASP A 219 -4.93 -34.91 -8.68
C ASP A 219 -4.54 -34.05 -7.47
N LEU A 220 -5.24 -34.25 -6.36
CA LEU A 220 -5.10 -33.51 -5.10
C LEU A 220 -3.67 -33.59 -4.51
N ALA A 221 -2.96 -34.67 -4.74
CA ALA A 221 -1.65 -34.90 -4.11
C ALA A 221 -0.49 -34.18 -4.83
N ASN A 222 -0.53 -34.08 -6.15
CA ASN A 222 0.47 -33.37 -6.95
C ASN A 222 0.18 -31.87 -6.99
N THR A 223 -1.08 -31.49 -7.05
CA THR A 223 -1.55 -30.11 -6.91
C THR A 223 -1.19 -29.54 -5.55
N LEU A 224 -1.32 -30.30 -4.47
CA LEU A 224 -0.93 -29.86 -3.11
C LEU A 224 0.59 -29.59 -2.96
N ARG A 225 1.46 -30.28 -3.68
CA ARG A 225 2.92 -30.10 -3.59
C ARG A 225 3.46 -28.96 -4.45
N GLY A 226 2.91 -28.73 -5.64
CA GLY A 226 3.40 -27.72 -6.59
C GLY A 226 2.63 -26.41 -6.57
N GLU A 227 1.30 -26.45 -6.40
CA GLU A 227 0.41 -25.31 -6.53
C GLU A 227 0.08 -24.61 -5.19
N LEU A 228 0.33 -25.22 -4.03
CA LEU A 228 0.22 -24.50 -2.74
C LEU A 228 1.10 -23.24 -2.70
N HIS A 229 2.21 -23.22 -3.45
CA HIS A 229 3.04 -22.03 -3.62
C HIS A 229 2.48 -21.06 -4.66
N SER A 230 1.82 -21.54 -5.72
CA SER A 230 1.18 -20.69 -6.73
C SER A 230 -0.12 -20.06 -6.23
N ARG A 231 -0.86 -20.75 -5.38
CA ARG A 231 -2.13 -20.30 -4.79
C ARG A 231 -2.02 -19.23 -3.72
N LYS A 232 -0.83 -18.98 -3.17
CA LYS A 232 -0.59 -17.83 -2.25
C LYS A 232 -0.71 -16.46 -2.93
N TYR A 233 -0.76 -16.42 -4.26
CA TYR A 233 -0.81 -15.20 -5.05
C TYR A 233 -2.00 -15.28 -5.99
N GLY A 234 -3.16 -14.74 -5.57
CA GLY A 234 -4.33 -14.60 -6.43
C GLY A 234 -4.03 -13.85 -7.72
N ASP A 235 -4.92 -13.94 -8.71
CA ASP A 235 -4.80 -13.19 -9.97
C ASP A 235 -4.63 -11.69 -9.70
N ALA A 236 -3.83 -11.00 -10.51
CA ALA A 236 -3.70 -9.55 -10.43
C ALA A 236 -5.02 -8.90 -10.84
N VAL A 237 -5.41 -7.84 -10.13
CA VAL A 237 -6.66 -7.10 -10.39
C VAL A 237 -6.43 -5.62 -10.68
N ARG A 238 -5.27 -5.09 -10.27
CA ARG A 238 -4.90 -3.69 -10.52
C ARG A 238 -3.39 -3.52 -10.55
N LEU A 239 -2.90 -2.78 -11.53
CA LEU A 239 -1.54 -2.25 -11.61
C LEU A 239 -1.59 -0.75 -11.26
N GLU A 240 -0.77 -0.29 -10.34
CA GLU A 240 -0.48 1.12 -10.11
C GLU A 240 0.99 1.38 -10.41
N ALA A 241 1.28 2.41 -11.20
CA ALA A 241 2.63 2.77 -11.60
C ALA A 241 2.85 4.29 -11.55
N ASP A 242 4.09 4.71 -11.35
CA ASP A 242 4.48 6.12 -11.51
C ASP A 242 4.08 6.60 -12.91
N GLN A 243 3.45 7.77 -13.01
CA GLN A 243 3.01 8.32 -14.29
C GLN A 243 4.15 8.52 -15.32
N ARG A 244 5.41 8.60 -14.86
CA ARG A 244 6.60 8.75 -15.69
C ARG A 244 7.10 7.42 -16.26
N THR A 245 6.51 6.30 -15.87
CA THR A 245 6.89 4.98 -16.40
C THR A 245 6.66 4.94 -17.91
N PRO A 246 7.69 4.61 -18.72
CA PRO A 246 7.56 4.48 -20.17
C PRO A 246 6.47 3.50 -20.58
N GLU A 247 5.81 3.77 -21.72
CA GLU A 247 4.72 2.92 -22.22
C GLU A 247 5.16 1.47 -22.41
N ALA A 248 6.34 1.23 -22.95
CA ALA A 248 6.88 -0.12 -23.16
C ALA A 248 6.99 -0.93 -21.86
N LEU A 249 7.32 -0.29 -20.73
CA LEU A 249 7.38 -0.95 -19.44
C LEU A 249 5.98 -1.20 -18.85
N ILE A 250 5.03 -0.30 -19.11
CA ILE A 250 3.63 -0.51 -18.73
C ILE A 250 3.05 -1.70 -19.50
N GLU A 251 3.19 -1.73 -20.82
CA GLU A 251 2.74 -2.85 -21.66
C GLU A 251 3.41 -4.18 -21.26
N PHE A 252 4.69 -4.15 -20.91
CA PHE A 252 5.39 -5.31 -20.37
C PHE A 252 4.74 -5.80 -19.07
N LEU A 253 4.51 -4.93 -18.10
CA LEU A 253 3.87 -5.28 -16.83
C LEU A 253 2.42 -5.75 -17.03
N GLN A 254 1.65 -5.10 -17.89
CA GLN A 254 0.29 -5.52 -18.25
C GLN A 254 0.28 -6.95 -18.80
N LYS A 255 1.20 -7.27 -19.70
CA LYS A 255 1.33 -8.60 -20.29
C LYS A 255 1.68 -9.66 -19.23
N GLU A 256 2.66 -9.38 -18.37
CA GLU A 256 3.11 -10.30 -17.31
C GLU A 256 1.99 -10.59 -16.28
N TYR A 257 1.17 -9.58 -15.96
CA TYR A 257 0.09 -9.70 -15.00
C TYR A 257 -1.27 -9.98 -15.63
N LYS A 258 -1.36 -10.08 -16.96
CA LYS A 258 -2.61 -10.26 -17.73
C LYS A 258 -3.66 -9.20 -17.42
N LEU A 259 -3.22 -7.97 -17.33
CA LEU A 259 -4.03 -6.77 -17.12
C LEU A 259 -4.08 -5.95 -18.40
N ASP A 260 -5.04 -5.04 -18.49
CA ASP A 260 -5.15 -4.07 -19.56
C ASP A 260 -5.18 -2.62 -19.02
N GLU A 261 -5.39 -1.64 -19.89
CA GLU A 261 -5.41 -0.23 -19.52
C GLU A 261 -6.53 0.10 -18.53
N SER A 262 -7.66 -0.63 -18.58
CA SER A 262 -8.79 -0.41 -17.65
C SER A 262 -8.45 -0.72 -16.19
N GLN A 263 -7.40 -1.50 -15.97
CA GLN A 263 -6.92 -1.95 -14.66
C GLN A 263 -5.58 -1.29 -14.29
N THR A 264 -5.06 -0.41 -15.15
CA THR A 264 -3.75 0.25 -14.98
C THR A 264 -3.93 1.70 -14.55
N TYR A 265 -3.40 2.07 -13.40
CA TYR A 265 -3.52 3.39 -12.79
C TYR A 265 -2.15 4.06 -12.75
N ARG A 266 -1.96 5.10 -13.57
CA ARG A 266 -0.75 5.92 -13.58
C ARG A 266 -0.91 7.05 -12.60
N VAL A 267 -0.07 7.10 -11.57
CA VAL A 267 -0.24 8.01 -10.44
C VAL A 267 0.84 9.08 -10.40
N ASN A 268 0.43 10.32 -10.15
CA ASN A 268 1.31 11.47 -10.02
C ASN A 268 1.74 11.66 -8.55
N GLY A 269 2.59 10.77 -8.04
CA GLY A 269 3.06 10.84 -6.66
C GLY A 269 3.50 9.48 -6.13
N PRO A 270 3.58 9.33 -4.81
CA PRO A 270 4.00 8.07 -4.21
C PRO A 270 3.05 6.95 -4.57
N VAL A 271 3.57 5.86 -5.11
CA VAL A 271 2.80 4.61 -5.27
C VAL A 271 2.53 4.03 -3.88
N ASN A 272 1.31 3.54 -3.63
CA ASN A 272 0.86 3.04 -2.33
C ASN A 272 0.74 4.15 -1.26
N LEU A 273 -0.24 5.02 -1.42
CA LEU A 273 -0.50 6.17 -0.54
C LEU A 273 -0.72 5.79 0.93
N THR A 274 -1.24 4.60 1.24
CA THR A 274 -1.50 4.18 2.62
C THR A 274 -0.26 4.23 3.50
N ARG A 275 0.93 4.20 2.91
CA ARG A 275 2.21 4.31 3.65
C ARG A 275 2.46 5.70 4.24
N LEU A 276 1.79 6.72 3.73
CA LEU A 276 1.80 8.07 4.32
C LEU A 276 1.09 8.13 5.69
N MET A 277 0.34 7.10 6.09
CA MET A 277 -0.23 7.04 7.45
C MET A 277 0.85 7.15 8.54
N ALA A 278 2.08 6.72 8.24
CA ALA A 278 3.22 6.85 9.15
C ALA A 278 3.57 8.31 9.50
N VAL A 279 3.18 9.29 8.68
CA VAL A 279 3.41 10.71 8.97
C VAL A 279 2.86 11.08 10.33
N ARG A 280 1.68 10.55 10.67
CA ARG A 280 1.03 10.83 11.96
C ARG A 280 1.92 10.49 13.17
N ASP A 281 2.70 9.43 13.05
CA ASP A 281 3.56 8.95 14.14
C ASP A 281 4.96 9.55 14.09
N LEU A 282 5.38 10.07 12.92
CA LEU A 282 6.69 10.66 12.72
C LEU A 282 6.75 12.15 13.12
N VAL A 283 5.62 12.85 13.11
CA VAL A 283 5.55 14.27 13.46
C VAL A 283 4.77 14.50 14.76
N GLU A 284 5.34 15.24 15.70
CA GLU A 284 4.75 15.49 17.02
C GLU A 284 3.87 16.76 17.01
N ARG A 285 2.90 16.84 16.08
CA ARG A 285 2.02 18.00 15.86
C ARG A 285 0.59 17.68 16.32
N ASN A 286 0.38 17.71 17.64
CA ASN A 286 -0.95 17.48 18.25
C ASN A 286 -1.98 18.58 17.92
N ASP A 287 -1.52 19.76 17.55
CA ASP A 287 -2.34 20.88 17.08
C ASP A 287 -2.97 20.60 15.69
N LEU A 288 -2.35 19.76 14.87
CA LEU A 288 -2.83 19.33 13.56
C LEU A 288 -3.68 18.05 13.60
N ARG A 289 -4.13 17.64 14.79
CA ARG A 289 -4.94 16.44 15.02
C ARG A 289 -6.17 16.78 15.86
N TRP A 290 -7.18 15.93 15.75
CA TRP A 290 -8.25 15.96 16.73
C TRP A 290 -7.75 15.52 18.12
N LYS A 291 -8.31 16.14 19.15
CA LYS A 291 -8.08 15.66 20.52
C LYS A 291 -8.54 14.22 20.65
N PRO A 292 -7.75 13.35 21.30
CA PRO A 292 -8.16 11.97 21.52
C PRO A 292 -9.51 11.90 22.23
N PHE A 293 -10.41 11.09 21.68
CA PHE A 293 -11.69 10.82 22.31
C PHE A 293 -11.50 9.73 23.39
N SER A 294 -11.97 10.01 24.61
CA SER A 294 -11.97 9.04 25.71
C SER A 294 -13.38 8.54 25.95
N PRO A 295 -13.69 7.28 25.56
CA PRO A 295 -15.03 6.74 25.73
C PRO A 295 -15.36 6.57 27.20
N GLY A 296 -16.56 7.02 27.58
CA GLY A 296 -17.05 6.89 28.96
C GLY A 296 -17.54 5.47 29.30
N VAL A 297 -17.51 5.11 30.56
CA VAL A 297 -18.16 3.89 31.05
C VAL A 297 -19.57 4.25 31.57
N PRO A 298 -20.65 3.54 31.13
CA PRO A 298 -21.99 3.75 31.66
C PRO A 298 -22.04 3.63 33.19
N GLY A 299 -22.82 4.49 33.83
CA GLY A 299 -22.84 4.57 35.29
C GLY A 299 -23.14 3.24 36.02
N LYS A 300 -24.03 2.43 35.45
CA LYS A 300 -24.36 1.09 35.96
C LYS A 300 -23.24 0.07 35.87
N LEU A 301 -22.27 0.28 34.97
CA LEU A 301 -21.12 -0.59 34.72
C LEU A 301 -19.82 -0.05 35.33
N LYS A 302 -19.90 1.00 36.16
CA LYS A 302 -18.75 1.55 36.90
C LYS A 302 -18.45 0.82 38.23
N GLY A 303 -19.24 -0.17 38.59
CA GLY A 303 -19.04 -0.95 39.84
C GLY A 303 -17.97 -2.03 39.66
N ASP A 304 -17.50 -2.57 40.78
CA ASP A 304 -16.47 -3.61 40.79
C ASP A 304 -16.99 -4.99 40.34
N ASN A 305 -18.29 -5.20 40.27
CA ASN A 305 -18.92 -6.45 39.85
C ASN A 305 -19.88 -6.22 38.66
N VAL A 306 -19.47 -6.65 37.49
CA VAL A 306 -20.27 -6.51 36.25
C VAL A 306 -21.51 -7.43 36.31
N PHE A 307 -21.43 -8.59 36.98
CA PHE A 307 -22.57 -9.50 37.13
C PHE A 307 -23.75 -8.89 37.92
N ASP A 308 -23.49 -8.05 38.92
CA ASP A 308 -24.56 -7.37 39.65
C ASP A 308 -25.30 -6.36 38.76
N ALA A 309 -24.55 -5.66 37.86
CA ALA A 309 -25.16 -4.78 36.87
C ALA A 309 -26.04 -5.57 35.89
N LEU A 310 -25.61 -6.74 35.45
CA LEU A 310 -26.36 -7.60 34.52
C LEU A 310 -27.58 -8.21 35.19
N ARG A 311 -27.53 -8.59 36.49
CA ARG A 311 -28.69 -9.06 37.25
C ARG A 311 -29.75 -7.97 37.43
N SER A 312 -29.34 -6.69 37.41
CA SER A 312 -30.29 -5.56 37.52
C SER A 312 -31.02 -5.26 36.19
N GLY A 313 -30.64 -5.90 35.11
CA GLY A 313 -31.23 -5.78 33.75
C GLY A 313 -30.20 -5.65 32.67
N ASP A 314 -30.67 -5.72 31.41
CA ASP A 314 -29.82 -5.63 30.20
C ASP A 314 -29.01 -4.33 30.16
N GLN A 315 -27.76 -4.44 29.71
CA GLN A 315 -26.86 -3.31 29.55
C GLN A 315 -26.47 -3.18 28.09
N LEU A 316 -26.88 -2.08 27.45
CA LEU A 316 -26.50 -1.75 26.08
C LEU A 316 -25.24 -0.91 26.10
N LEU A 317 -24.25 -1.31 25.31
CA LEU A 317 -23.02 -0.54 25.02
C LEU A 317 -22.98 -0.13 23.56
N MET A 318 -22.70 1.14 23.31
CA MET A 318 -22.56 1.70 21.98
C MET A 318 -21.08 2.05 21.73
N HIS A 319 -20.36 1.17 21.04
CA HIS A 319 -18.98 1.41 20.67
C HIS A 319 -18.93 2.23 19.36
N PRO A 320 -17.93 3.11 19.19
CA PRO A 320 -16.79 3.44 20.08
C PRO A 320 -17.10 4.52 21.13
N PHE A 321 -18.33 5.01 21.25
CA PHE A 321 -18.70 6.12 22.14
C PHE A 321 -18.67 5.74 23.62
N GLN A 322 -18.89 4.48 23.91
CA GLN A 322 -18.74 3.90 25.24
C GLN A 322 -17.59 2.90 25.26
N SER A 323 -16.91 2.83 26.42
CA SER A 323 -15.74 1.99 26.61
C SER A 323 -16.07 0.50 26.48
N PHE A 324 -15.16 -0.26 25.86
CA PHE A 324 -15.22 -1.72 25.84
C PHE A 324 -14.74 -2.37 27.15
N THR A 325 -14.18 -1.59 28.08
CA THR A 325 -13.65 -2.07 29.35
C THR A 325 -14.67 -2.94 30.12
N PRO A 326 -15.98 -2.60 30.26
CA PRO A 326 -16.94 -3.45 30.94
C PRO A 326 -17.08 -4.86 30.37
N VAL A 327 -16.91 -5.03 29.05
CA VAL A 327 -16.92 -6.35 28.39
C VAL A 327 -15.67 -7.16 28.78
N VAL A 328 -14.52 -6.50 28.82
CA VAL A 328 -13.26 -7.13 29.27
C VAL A 328 -13.34 -7.51 30.72
N ASP A 329 -13.92 -6.65 31.58
CA ASP A 329 -14.09 -6.91 33.01
C ASP A 329 -15.08 -8.04 33.27
N LEU A 330 -16.16 -8.15 32.50
CA LEU A 330 -17.06 -9.29 32.52
C LEU A 330 -16.32 -10.61 32.29
N LEU A 331 -15.50 -10.66 31.22
CA LEU A 331 -14.73 -11.86 30.88
C LEU A 331 -13.68 -12.19 31.95
N ARG A 332 -13.02 -11.17 32.52
CA ARG A 332 -12.06 -11.35 33.61
C ARG A 332 -12.70 -11.84 34.91
N GLN A 333 -13.89 -11.36 35.20
CA GLN A 333 -14.65 -11.81 36.37
C GLN A 333 -15.15 -13.24 36.17
N ALA A 334 -15.73 -13.55 35.01
CA ALA A 334 -16.18 -14.90 34.65
C ALA A 334 -15.05 -15.95 34.64
N ALA A 335 -13.82 -15.55 34.39
CA ALA A 335 -12.68 -16.46 34.40
C ALA A 335 -12.11 -16.74 35.79
N LYS A 336 -12.59 -16.05 36.84
CA LYS A 336 -12.18 -16.24 38.24
C LYS A 336 -13.18 -17.08 39.05
N ASP A 337 -14.41 -17.21 38.56
CA ASP A 337 -15.47 -18.04 39.10
C ASP A 337 -15.44 -19.45 38.46
#